data_61eddc1681f9051916bcfa057d980dfc
#
_entry.id   61eddc1681f9051916bcfa057d980dfc
#
_cell.length_a   1.000
_cell.length_b   1.000
_cell.length_c   1.000
_cell.angle_alpha   90.00
_cell.angle_beta   90.00
_cell.angle_gamma   90.00
#
_symmetry.space_group_name_H-M   'P 1'
#
loop_
_entity.id
_entity.type
_entity.pdbx_description
1 polymer ?
#
loop_
_entity_poly.entity_id
_entity_poly.type
_entity_poly.pdbx_seq_one_letter_code
_entity_poly.pdbx_strand_id
1 'polypeptide(L)'
;MKILKSIVLAVLMLALTIGMQNVSAAPAQWDGGKIRVEGLGIAPADARGTQAEALARRAALSDAYRQLAEQINGVNVDATTTVESMMLMNTTVRTHVTALIKGAQIIDESTRRDGSYVVTMEIPVYGSGSLASSVFTRIETRAAWAAPESVYAPYKPAAYD
;
A
#
# COMPACT_ATOMS: atom_id res chain seq x y z
N MET A 1 -13.44 -28.80 -50.58
CA MET A 1 -13.65 -27.42 -50.06
C MET A 1 -14.41 -27.34 -48.72
N LYS A 2 -15.37 -28.20 -48.42
CA LYS A 2 -16.13 -28.16 -47.15
C LYS A 2 -15.28 -28.52 -45.91
N ILE A 3 -14.39 -29.52 -46.02
CA ILE A 3 -13.51 -29.98 -44.92
C ILE A 3 -12.50 -28.91 -44.54
N LEU A 4 -11.93 -28.18 -45.50
CA LEU A 4 -10.95 -27.11 -45.23
C LEU A 4 -11.59 -25.93 -44.48
N LYS A 5 -12.84 -25.57 -44.81
CA LYS A 5 -13.61 -24.53 -44.10
C LYS A 5 -13.94 -24.95 -42.67
N SER A 6 -14.22 -26.23 -42.44
CA SER A 6 -14.52 -26.76 -41.09
C SER A 6 -13.28 -26.76 -40.19
N ILE A 7 -12.10 -27.07 -40.75
CA ILE A 7 -10.82 -27.03 -40.01
C ILE A 7 -10.46 -25.59 -39.64
N VAL A 8 -10.60 -24.64 -40.57
CA VAL A 8 -10.34 -23.22 -40.32
C VAL A 8 -11.26 -22.64 -39.24
N LEU A 9 -12.56 -23.04 -39.27
CA LEU A 9 -13.51 -22.60 -38.27
C LEU A 9 -13.18 -23.19 -36.89
N ALA A 10 -12.74 -24.45 -36.81
CA ALA A 10 -12.33 -25.10 -35.56
C ALA A 10 -11.08 -24.47 -34.95
N VAL A 11 -10.09 -24.10 -35.79
CA VAL A 11 -8.86 -23.42 -35.36
C VAL A 11 -9.17 -21.99 -34.90
N LEU A 12 -10.09 -21.29 -35.58
CA LEU A 12 -10.52 -19.94 -35.16
C LEU A 12 -11.28 -19.97 -33.83
N MET A 13 -12.11 -20.97 -33.60
CA MET A 13 -12.81 -21.16 -32.31
C MET A 13 -11.85 -21.55 -31.18
N LEU A 14 -10.79 -22.31 -31.45
CA LEU A 14 -9.78 -22.70 -30.47
C LEU A 14 -8.89 -21.47 -30.08
N ALA A 15 -8.63 -20.56 -30.99
CA ALA A 15 -7.86 -19.34 -30.75
C ALA A 15 -8.64 -18.35 -29.85
N LEU A 16 -9.98 -18.37 -29.87
CA LEU A 16 -10.81 -17.45 -29.06
C LEU A 16 -10.89 -17.85 -27.58
N THR A 17 -10.54 -19.11 -27.23
CA THR A 17 -10.60 -19.59 -25.84
C THR A 17 -9.31 -19.35 -25.04
N ILE A 18 -8.21 -18.94 -25.68
CA ILE A 18 -6.92 -18.72 -25.01
C ILE A 18 -6.79 -17.29 -24.42
N GLY A 19 -7.75 -16.40 -24.71
CA GLY A 19 -7.67 -14.96 -24.38
C GLY A 19 -8.20 -14.52 -23.01
N MET A 20 -8.78 -15.38 -22.20
CA MET A 20 -9.25 -15.02 -20.84
C MET A 20 -8.29 -15.54 -19.76
N GLN A 21 -7.08 -15.01 -19.75
CA GLN A 21 -6.28 -15.05 -18.54
C GLN A 21 -6.90 -14.02 -17.58
N ASN A 22 -7.65 -14.51 -16.60
CA ASN A 22 -8.03 -13.71 -15.46
C ASN A 22 -6.73 -13.18 -14.83
N VAL A 23 -6.45 -11.90 -15.05
CA VAL A 23 -5.51 -11.15 -14.22
C VAL A 23 -6.20 -11.06 -12.86
N SER A 24 -6.09 -12.13 -12.09
CA SER A 24 -6.42 -12.12 -10.69
C SER A 24 -5.36 -11.23 -10.05
N ALA A 25 -5.73 -10.00 -9.70
CA ALA A 25 -4.94 -9.23 -8.77
C ALA A 25 -4.72 -10.14 -7.55
N ALA A 26 -3.47 -10.53 -7.31
CA ALA A 26 -3.15 -11.36 -6.16
C ALA A 26 -3.70 -10.63 -4.93
N PRO A 27 -4.53 -11.29 -4.10
CA PRO A 27 -5.01 -10.66 -2.88
C PRO A 27 -3.79 -10.22 -2.08
N ALA A 28 -3.84 -9.00 -1.55
CA ALA A 28 -2.80 -8.49 -0.67
C ALA A 28 -2.45 -9.58 0.35
N GLN A 29 -1.22 -10.09 0.32
CA GLN A 29 -0.79 -11.15 1.23
C GLN A 29 -0.64 -10.55 2.63
N TRP A 30 -1.70 -10.66 3.41
CA TRP A 30 -1.74 -10.31 4.83
C TRP A 30 -1.14 -11.48 5.61
N ASP A 31 0.17 -11.54 5.67
CA ASP A 31 0.87 -12.55 6.46
C ASP A 31 1.15 -12.00 7.86
N GLY A 32 0.45 -12.53 8.86
CA GLY A 32 0.70 -12.20 10.27
C GLY A 32 0.48 -10.73 10.67
N GLY A 33 -0.42 -9.99 10.00
CA GLY A 33 -0.67 -8.57 10.30
C GLY A 33 0.37 -7.61 9.72
N LYS A 34 1.05 -8.00 8.68
CA LYS A 34 2.00 -7.18 7.91
C LYS A 34 1.57 -7.12 6.44
N ILE A 35 1.83 -6.00 5.79
CA ILE A 35 1.76 -5.86 4.33
C ILE A 35 3.16 -6.08 3.81
N ARG A 36 3.32 -7.05 2.89
CA ARG A 36 4.61 -7.38 2.27
C ARG A 36 4.50 -7.26 0.76
N VAL A 37 5.51 -6.68 0.14
CA VAL A 37 5.62 -6.51 -1.31
C VAL A 37 7.00 -6.92 -1.81
N GLU A 38 7.06 -7.35 -3.06
CA GLU A 38 8.30 -7.68 -3.75
C GLU A 38 8.44 -6.75 -4.97
N GLY A 39 9.40 -5.85 -4.94
CA GLY A 39 9.72 -4.96 -6.06
C GLY A 39 10.78 -5.55 -6.96
N LEU A 40 10.62 -5.40 -8.27
CA LEU A 40 11.54 -5.88 -9.30
C LEU A 40 12.19 -4.70 -10.02
N GLY A 41 13.50 -4.78 -10.21
CA GLY A 41 14.26 -3.78 -10.96
C GLY A 41 15.19 -4.39 -11.99
N ILE A 42 15.28 -3.75 -13.15
CA ILE A 42 16.15 -4.14 -14.24
C ILE A 42 17.02 -2.94 -14.58
N ALA A 43 18.32 -3.17 -14.79
CA ALA A 43 19.22 -2.12 -15.25
C ALA A 43 18.98 -1.77 -16.71
N PRO A 44 19.23 -0.51 -17.14
CA PRO A 44 19.27 -0.15 -18.55
C PRO A 44 20.30 -0.98 -19.31
N ALA A 45 20.04 -1.22 -20.61
CA ALA A 45 20.86 -2.11 -21.45
C ALA A 45 22.30 -1.63 -21.66
N ASP A 46 22.55 -0.33 -21.51
CA ASP A 46 23.86 0.33 -21.62
C ASP A 46 24.68 0.31 -20.32
N ALA A 47 24.04 0.06 -19.17
CA ALA A 47 24.71 -0.02 -17.87
C ALA A 47 25.52 -1.33 -17.73
N ARG A 48 26.66 -1.26 -17.03
CA ARG A 48 27.56 -2.41 -16.81
C ARG A 48 28.07 -2.45 -15.38
N GLY A 49 28.41 -3.67 -14.92
CA GLY A 49 29.05 -3.91 -13.61
C GLY A 49 28.25 -3.33 -12.45
N THR A 50 28.95 -2.73 -11.50
CA THR A 50 28.36 -2.14 -10.27
C THR A 50 27.34 -1.04 -10.55
N GLN A 51 27.50 -0.31 -11.67
CA GLN A 51 26.52 0.70 -12.08
C GLN A 51 25.18 0.06 -12.45
N ALA A 52 25.20 -1.03 -13.20
CA ALA A 52 24.00 -1.76 -13.58
C ALA A 52 23.28 -2.27 -12.32
N GLU A 53 24.00 -2.87 -11.38
CA GLU A 53 23.43 -3.36 -10.13
C GLU A 53 22.80 -2.23 -9.30
N ALA A 54 23.49 -1.09 -9.15
CA ALA A 54 22.96 0.06 -8.42
C ALA A 54 21.68 0.64 -9.06
N LEU A 55 21.60 0.66 -10.39
CA LEU A 55 20.40 1.12 -11.10
C LEU A 55 19.26 0.12 -10.99
N ALA A 56 19.55 -1.19 -11.12
CA ALA A 56 18.55 -2.24 -10.92
C ALA A 56 17.99 -2.20 -9.49
N ARG A 57 18.85 -2.05 -8.48
CA ARG A 57 18.43 -1.90 -7.07
C ARG A 57 17.51 -0.69 -6.88
N ARG A 58 17.85 0.48 -7.47
CA ARG A 58 16.99 1.67 -7.38
C ARG A 58 15.63 1.45 -8.04
N ALA A 59 15.61 0.78 -9.19
CA ALA A 59 14.36 0.44 -9.88
C ALA A 59 13.50 -0.50 -9.03
N ALA A 60 14.09 -1.54 -8.42
CA ALA A 60 13.41 -2.48 -7.53
C ALA A 60 12.82 -1.77 -6.29
N LEU A 61 13.58 -0.89 -5.65
CA LEU A 61 13.08 -0.08 -4.53
C LEU A 61 11.90 0.81 -4.94
N SER A 62 12.00 1.49 -6.08
CA SER A 62 10.93 2.34 -6.59
C SER A 62 9.65 1.54 -6.87
N ASP A 63 9.79 0.34 -7.45
CA ASP A 63 8.67 -0.56 -7.70
C ASP A 63 8.05 -1.08 -6.40
N ALA A 64 8.86 -1.48 -5.41
CA ALA A 64 8.38 -1.89 -4.09
C ALA A 64 7.59 -0.77 -3.38
N TYR A 65 8.09 0.46 -3.39
CA TYR A 65 7.37 1.60 -2.82
C TYR A 65 6.04 1.89 -3.53
N ARG A 66 5.99 1.76 -4.87
CA ARG A 66 4.76 1.91 -5.64
C ARG A 66 3.74 0.84 -5.23
N GLN A 67 4.15 -0.43 -5.16
CA GLN A 67 3.29 -1.53 -4.77
C GLN A 67 2.78 -1.39 -3.32
N LEU A 68 3.64 -0.95 -2.38
CA LEU A 68 3.22 -0.64 -1.01
C LEU A 68 2.14 0.44 -0.98
N ALA A 69 2.34 1.53 -1.72
CA ALA A 69 1.37 2.61 -1.78
C ALA A 69 0.03 2.14 -2.35
N GLU A 70 0.03 1.35 -3.41
CA GLU A 70 -1.18 0.78 -4.03
C GLU A 70 -1.92 -0.15 -3.06
N GLN A 71 -1.20 -1.06 -2.38
CA GLN A 71 -1.81 -1.96 -1.41
C GLN A 71 -2.41 -1.22 -0.21
N ILE A 72 -1.68 -0.23 0.34
CA ILE A 72 -2.15 0.57 1.48
C ILE A 72 -3.38 1.38 1.10
N ASN A 73 -3.39 2.03 -0.06
CA ASN A 73 -4.52 2.81 -0.55
C ASN A 73 -5.80 1.98 -0.66
N GLY A 74 -5.67 0.72 -1.08
CA GLY A 74 -6.80 -0.22 -1.20
C GLY A 74 -7.29 -0.83 0.11
N VAL A 75 -6.63 -0.58 1.25
CA VAL A 75 -7.06 -1.12 2.55
C VAL A 75 -8.38 -0.49 2.99
N ASN A 76 -9.37 -1.32 3.31
CA ASN A 76 -10.63 -0.86 3.89
C ASN A 76 -10.45 -0.53 5.36
N VAL A 77 -10.88 0.67 5.76
CA VAL A 77 -10.91 1.14 7.15
C VAL A 77 -12.23 0.77 7.80
N ASP A 78 -13.31 0.86 7.02
CA ASP A 78 -14.66 0.41 7.37
C ASP A 78 -15.38 -0.13 6.12
N ALA A 79 -16.69 -0.38 6.20
CA ALA A 79 -17.47 -0.96 5.11
C ALA A 79 -17.49 -0.11 3.82
N THR A 80 -17.22 1.19 3.91
CA THR A 80 -17.36 2.16 2.80
C THR A 80 -16.14 3.04 2.57
N THR A 81 -15.18 3.03 3.49
CA THR A 81 -14.04 3.96 3.52
C THR A 81 -12.72 3.22 3.34
N THR A 82 -11.92 3.64 2.38
CA THR A 82 -10.54 3.17 2.19
C THR A 82 -9.53 4.13 2.81
N VAL A 83 -8.30 3.66 2.99
CA VAL A 83 -7.17 4.52 3.42
C VAL A 83 -6.99 5.68 2.43
N GLU A 84 -7.09 5.44 1.13
CA GLU A 84 -7.02 6.47 0.10
C GLU A 84 -8.06 7.58 0.34
N SER A 85 -9.33 7.21 0.55
CA SER A 85 -10.40 8.16 0.84
C SER A 85 -10.11 8.99 2.09
N MET A 86 -9.59 8.36 3.14
CA MET A 86 -9.19 9.06 4.36
C MET A 86 -8.02 10.02 4.14
N MET A 87 -7.04 9.64 3.32
CA MET A 87 -5.91 10.52 2.97
C MET A 87 -6.36 11.73 2.15
N LEU A 88 -7.38 11.60 1.32
CA LEU A 88 -7.97 12.72 0.58
C LEU A 88 -8.69 13.72 1.49
N MET A 89 -9.40 13.21 2.50
CA MET A 89 -10.17 14.03 3.44
C MET A 89 -9.33 14.61 4.59
N ASN A 90 -8.15 14.02 4.88
CA ASN A 90 -7.37 14.33 6.07
C ASN A 90 -5.88 14.40 5.80
N THR A 91 -5.34 15.62 5.81
CA THR A 91 -3.91 15.88 5.57
C THR A 91 -3.00 15.21 6.63
N THR A 92 -3.45 15.11 7.88
CA THR A 92 -2.68 14.44 8.95
C THR A 92 -2.53 12.95 8.67
N VAL A 93 -3.64 12.27 8.31
CA VAL A 93 -3.61 10.86 7.90
C VAL A 93 -2.67 10.67 6.70
N ARG A 94 -2.79 11.53 5.68
CA ARG A 94 -1.91 11.49 4.52
C ARG A 94 -0.43 11.59 4.91
N THR A 95 -0.09 12.52 5.81
CA THR A 95 1.29 12.71 6.26
C THR A 95 1.80 11.47 6.99
N HIS A 96 1.01 10.90 7.91
CA HIS A 96 1.39 9.71 8.68
C HIS A 96 1.53 8.48 7.79
N VAL A 97 0.58 8.22 6.90
CA VAL A 97 0.66 7.09 5.93
C VAL A 97 1.85 7.25 5.00
N THR A 98 2.11 8.47 4.50
CA THR A 98 3.28 8.73 3.65
C THR A 98 4.59 8.49 4.41
N ALA A 99 4.67 8.89 5.68
CA ALA A 99 5.82 8.63 6.53
C ALA A 99 6.02 7.13 6.80
N LEU A 100 4.91 6.40 7.03
CA LEU A 100 4.92 4.96 7.21
C LEU A 100 5.49 4.23 5.96
N ILE A 101 5.01 4.59 4.77
CA ILE A 101 5.50 4.02 3.50
C ILE A 101 7.01 4.29 3.34
N LYS A 102 7.46 5.52 3.58
CA LYS A 102 8.89 5.88 3.49
C LYS A 102 9.75 5.16 4.52
N GLY A 103 9.18 4.78 5.65
CA GLY A 103 9.81 4.02 6.73
C GLY A 103 9.67 2.50 6.60
N ALA A 104 9.17 1.98 5.47
CA ALA A 104 9.02 0.55 5.25
C ALA A 104 10.36 -0.19 5.41
N GLN A 105 10.30 -1.36 6.04
CA GLN A 105 11.51 -2.17 6.30
C GLN A 105 11.82 -3.02 5.08
N ILE A 106 13.07 -2.98 4.65
CA ILE A 106 13.62 -3.92 3.66
C ILE A 106 13.98 -5.18 4.43
N ILE A 107 13.35 -6.31 4.10
CA ILE A 107 13.57 -7.59 4.77
C ILE A 107 14.41 -8.56 3.95
N ASP A 108 14.47 -8.37 2.63
CA ASP A 108 15.33 -9.14 1.74
C ASP A 108 15.72 -8.33 0.50
N GLU A 109 16.94 -8.54 0.03
CA GLU A 109 17.47 -8.00 -1.23
C GLU A 109 18.30 -9.07 -1.94
N SER A 110 18.06 -9.30 -3.22
CA SER A 110 18.82 -10.28 -3.99
C SER A 110 18.90 -9.94 -5.48
N THR A 111 19.99 -10.37 -6.12
CA THR A 111 20.15 -10.33 -7.57
C THR A 111 19.81 -11.70 -8.15
N ARG A 112 18.88 -11.74 -9.13
CA ARG A 112 18.52 -12.97 -9.85
C ARG A 112 19.57 -13.30 -10.92
N ARG A 113 19.56 -14.56 -11.41
CA ARG A 113 20.50 -15.05 -12.43
C ARG A 113 20.40 -14.29 -13.77
N ASP A 114 19.23 -13.69 -14.06
CA ASP A 114 18.98 -12.88 -15.24
C ASP A 114 19.49 -11.44 -15.11
N GLY A 115 20.12 -11.08 -13.98
CA GLY A 115 20.62 -9.74 -13.68
C GLY A 115 19.55 -8.78 -13.16
N SER A 116 18.31 -9.22 -12.97
CA SER A 116 17.30 -8.43 -12.29
C SER A 116 17.55 -8.38 -10.79
N TYR A 117 17.16 -7.29 -10.15
CA TYR A 117 17.26 -7.08 -8.70
C TYR A 117 15.88 -7.16 -8.06
N VAL A 118 15.80 -7.84 -6.93
CA VAL A 118 14.56 -8.02 -6.17
C VAL A 118 14.74 -7.43 -4.79
N VAL A 119 13.74 -6.67 -4.33
CA VAL A 119 13.68 -6.11 -2.98
C VAL A 119 12.34 -6.49 -2.36
N THR A 120 12.38 -7.11 -1.19
CA THR A 120 11.19 -7.39 -0.40
C THR A 120 11.09 -6.38 0.73
N MET A 121 9.95 -5.68 0.81
CA MET A 121 9.65 -4.70 1.85
C MET A 121 8.42 -5.08 2.64
N GLU A 122 8.37 -4.69 3.92
CA GLU A 122 7.18 -4.88 4.75
C GLU A 122 6.88 -3.67 5.63
N ILE A 123 5.61 -3.53 5.99
CA ILE A 123 5.11 -2.63 7.03
C ILE A 123 4.13 -3.36 7.94
N PRO A 124 4.07 -3.03 9.24
CA PRO A 124 3.09 -3.57 10.16
C PRO A 124 1.71 -2.93 9.93
N VAL A 125 0.65 -3.76 10.01
CA VAL A 125 -0.74 -3.28 9.94
C VAL A 125 -1.24 -2.86 11.32
N TYR A 126 -0.84 -3.57 12.38
CA TYR A 126 -1.30 -3.33 13.76
C TYR A 126 -0.12 -2.99 14.68
N GLY A 127 -0.42 -2.32 15.79
CA GLY A 127 0.55 -1.93 16.81
C GLY A 127 1.04 -0.49 16.68
N SER A 128 2.05 -0.12 17.48
CA SER A 128 2.69 1.20 17.42
C SER A 128 3.51 1.34 16.12
N GLY A 129 3.42 2.50 15.47
CA GLY A 129 4.12 2.74 14.20
C GLY A 129 3.58 1.92 13.01
N SER A 130 2.32 1.50 13.06
CA SER A 130 1.64 0.70 12.06
C SER A 130 0.68 1.51 11.19
N LEU A 131 0.11 0.86 10.16
CA LEU A 131 -0.94 1.45 9.33
C LEU A 131 -2.15 1.87 10.18
N ALA A 132 -2.63 0.99 11.06
CA ALA A 132 -3.76 1.29 11.94
C ALA A 132 -3.47 2.52 12.83
N SER A 133 -2.29 2.61 13.46
CA SER A 133 -1.93 3.78 14.26
C SER A 133 -1.85 5.06 13.42
N SER A 134 -1.40 4.97 12.16
CA SER A 134 -1.33 6.12 11.25
C SER A 134 -2.70 6.64 10.82
N VAL A 135 -3.68 5.75 10.71
CA VAL A 135 -5.05 6.08 10.30
C VAL A 135 -5.91 6.53 11.49
N PHE A 136 -5.80 5.86 12.64
CA PHE A 136 -6.69 6.06 13.80
C PHE A 136 -6.15 7.00 14.87
N THR A 137 -4.91 7.48 14.81
CA THR A 137 -4.26 8.37 15.81
C THR A 137 -5.08 9.60 16.19
N ARG A 138 -6.07 10.00 15.36
CA ARG A 138 -6.87 11.21 15.61
C ARG A 138 -8.05 11.02 16.56
N ILE A 139 -8.45 9.81 16.87
CA ILE A 139 -9.64 9.58 17.70
C ILE A 139 -9.32 9.92 19.17
N GLU A 140 -8.12 9.60 19.63
CA GLU A 140 -7.72 9.83 21.03
C GLU A 140 -7.38 11.28 21.34
N THR A 141 -6.77 12.02 20.40
CA THR A 141 -6.39 13.43 20.62
C THR A 141 -7.61 14.36 20.73
N ARG A 142 -8.73 14.00 20.09
CA ARG A 142 -9.96 14.81 20.16
C ARG A 142 -10.76 14.57 21.45
N ALA A 143 -10.65 13.37 22.02
CA ALA A 143 -11.27 13.07 23.31
C ALA A 143 -10.52 13.73 24.48
N ALA A 144 -9.21 13.88 24.39
CA ALA A 144 -8.39 14.56 25.40
C ALA A 144 -8.58 16.08 25.42
N TRP A 145 -9.16 16.67 24.33
CA TRP A 145 -9.41 18.12 24.24
C TRP A 145 -10.83 18.54 24.62
N ALA A 146 -11.72 17.63 24.92
CA ALA A 146 -13.13 17.90 25.11
C ALA A 146 -13.55 17.98 26.58
N ALA A 147 -12.73 18.59 27.43
CA ALA A 147 -13.26 19.10 28.70
C ALA A 147 -12.62 20.46 28.99
N PRO A 148 -13.20 21.58 28.58
CA PRO A 148 -13.03 22.75 29.37
C PRO A 148 -13.65 22.42 30.75
N GLU A 149 -12.80 22.21 31.76
CA GLU A 149 -13.26 22.27 33.13
C GLU A 149 -14.21 23.47 33.25
N SER A 150 -15.40 23.16 33.73
CA SER A 150 -16.51 24.09 33.81
C SER A 150 -16.08 25.47 34.34
N VAL A 151 -16.19 26.47 33.51
CA VAL A 151 -16.28 27.88 33.92
C VAL A 151 -17.63 28.12 34.62
N TYR A 152 -18.03 27.20 35.46
CA TYR A 152 -19.10 27.38 36.42
C TYR A 152 -18.48 27.53 37.81
N ALA A 153 -17.90 28.71 38.04
CA ALA A 153 -17.78 29.17 39.42
C ALA A 153 -19.19 29.29 39.98
N PRO A 154 -19.53 28.60 41.07
CA PRO A 154 -20.85 28.76 41.69
C PRO A 154 -21.03 30.23 42.07
N TYR A 155 -22.09 30.87 41.58
CA TYR A 155 -22.52 32.20 41.97
C TYR A 155 -22.68 32.22 43.48
N LYS A 156 -21.84 32.96 44.21
CA LYS A 156 -21.97 33.20 45.63
C LYS A 156 -22.79 34.49 45.78
N PRO A 157 -24.07 34.40 46.24
CA PRO A 157 -24.87 35.59 46.46
C PRO A 157 -24.21 36.46 47.54
N ALA A 158 -24.14 37.77 47.29
CA ALA A 158 -23.67 38.74 48.26
C ALA A 158 -24.61 38.70 49.48
N ALA A 159 -24.02 38.58 50.70
CA ALA A 159 -24.78 38.78 51.94
C ALA A 159 -25.18 40.26 52.03
N TYR A 160 -26.45 40.52 52.08
CA TYR A 160 -26.98 41.84 52.43
C TYR A 160 -27.01 41.94 53.98
N ASP A 161 -26.25 42.89 54.56
CA ASP A 161 -26.40 43.36 55.92
C ASP A 161 -27.59 44.29 56.02
#